data_2b4b8707e38bf3570cb6d72ee6a69814
#
_entry.id   2b4b8707e38bf3570cb6d72ee6a69814
#
_cell.length_a   1.000
_cell.length_b   1.000
_cell.length_c   1.000
_cell.angle_alpha   90.00
_cell.angle_beta   90.00
_cell.angle_gamma   90.00
#
_symmetry.space_group_name_H-M   'P 1'
#
loop_
_entity.id
_entity.type
_entity.pdbx_description
1 polymer ?
#
loop_
_entity_poly.entity_id
_entity_poly.type
_entity_poly.pdbx_seq_one_letter_code
_entity_poly.pdbx_strand_id
1 'polypeptide(L)'
;MEPRAELAASWLARAADDLRLAELALSADPPVVWASAFHAQQAAEKALKALLTIHQIEYRKSHSIDYLAEICLEAEPGLEQLREAATRLTDFAVGPRYPLPEGDPTRDEAEEALAIARRVYDFVQRRIQGSPGEK
;
A
#
# COMPACT_ATOMS: atom_id res chain seq x y z
N MET A 1 20.21 15.14 4.05
CA MET A 1 18.90 14.85 3.40
C MET A 1 17.84 15.73 4.01
N GLU A 2 16.95 16.24 3.17
CA GLU A 2 15.87 17.06 3.69
C GLU A 2 14.96 16.26 4.61
N PRO A 3 14.39 16.91 5.64
CA PRO A 3 13.45 16.21 6.53
C PRO A 3 12.28 15.56 5.79
N ARG A 4 11.78 16.22 4.74
CA ARG A 4 10.70 15.67 3.93
C ARG A 4 11.12 14.37 3.26
N ALA A 5 12.31 14.33 2.68
CA ALA A 5 12.81 13.13 2.03
C ALA A 5 13.03 12.02 3.04
N GLU A 6 13.49 12.37 4.24
CA GLU A 6 13.67 11.38 5.30
C GLU A 6 12.35 10.79 5.75
N LEU A 7 11.33 11.64 5.89
CA LEU A 7 10.02 11.16 6.30
C LEU A 7 9.40 10.27 5.22
N ALA A 8 9.53 10.66 3.96
CA ALA A 8 9.02 9.84 2.87
C ALA A 8 9.72 8.49 2.84
N ALA A 9 11.04 8.48 3.05
CA ALA A 9 11.80 7.22 3.10
C ALA A 9 11.34 6.35 4.26
N SER A 10 10.99 6.95 5.40
CA SER A 10 10.47 6.21 6.54
C SER A 10 9.13 5.55 6.22
N TRP A 11 8.24 6.28 5.53
CA TRP A 11 6.97 5.69 5.11
C TRP A 11 7.20 4.50 4.17
N LEU A 12 8.13 4.65 3.22
CA LEU A 12 8.44 3.55 2.30
C LEU A 12 9.02 2.35 3.02
N ALA A 13 9.89 2.59 3.99
CA ALA A 13 10.49 1.49 4.76
C ALA A 13 9.41 0.71 5.50
N ARG A 14 8.44 1.41 6.10
CA ARG A 14 7.34 0.74 6.79
C ARG A 14 6.41 0.02 5.81
N ALA A 15 6.21 0.59 4.62
CA ALA A 15 5.45 -0.09 3.58
C ALA A 15 6.13 -1.39 3.17
N ALA A 16 7.45 -1.37 3.03
CA ALA A 16 8.21 -2.57 2.68
C ALA A 16 8.07 -3.63 3.78
N ASP A 17 8.09 -3.22 5.04
CA ASP A 17 7.88 -4.15 6.15
C ASP A 17 6.50 -4.79 6.07
N ASP A 18 5.47 -3.99 5.76
CA ASP A 18 4.12 -4.54 5.63
C ASP A 18 4.02 -5.53 4.47
N LEU A 19 4.70 -5.26 3.35
CA LEU A 19 4.73 -6.22 2.24
C LEU A 19 5.37 -7.53 2.69
N ARG A 20 6.46 -7.43 3.43
CA ARG A 20 7.14 -8.62 3.94
C ARG A 20 6.25 -9.41 4.89
N LEU A 21 5.55 -8.70 5.77
CA LEU A 21 4.63 -9.36 6.70
C LEU A 21 3.47 -10.03 5.95
N ALA A 22 2.97 -9.38 4.90
CA ALA A 22 1.91 -9.97 4.08
C ALA A 22 2.38 -11.26 3.42
N GLU A 23 3.60 -11.26 2.91
CA GLU A 23 4.16 -12.47 2.29
C GLU A 23 4.35 -13.59 3.30
N LEU A 24 4.87 -13.25 4.47
CA LEU A 24 5.11 -14.24 5.51
C LEU A 24 3.79 -14.85 5.99
N ALA A 25 2.77 -14.00 6.16
CA ALA A 25 1.46 -14.50 6.61
C ALA A 25 0.86 -15.47 5.59
N LEU A 26 1.02 -15.17 4.30
CA LEU A 26 0.45 -16.01 3.27
C LEU A 26 1.21 -17.32 3.11
N SER A 27 2.51 -17.31 3.37
CA SER A 27 3.34 -18.50 3.24
C SER A 27 3.37 -19.36 4.50
N ALA A 28 2.75 -18.91 5.57
CA ALA A 28 2.67 -19.67 6.80
C ALA A 28 1.82 -20.93 6.59
N ASP A 29 2.02 -21.94 7.41
CA ASP A 29 1.28 -23.19 7.30
C ASP A 29 0.61 -23.50 8.64
N PRO A 30 -0.72 -23.32 8.76
CA PRO A 30 -1.62 -22.80 7.71
C PRO A 30 -1.44 -21.31 7.48
N PRO A 31 -1.81 -20.83 6.30
CA PRO A 31 -1.66 -19.39 6.02
C PRO A 31 -2.60 -18.56 6.87
N VAL A 32 -2.13 -17.36 7.21
CA VAL A 32 -2.95 -16.40 7.96
C VAL A 32 -3.47 -15.39 6.95
N VAL A 33 -4.54 -15.76 6.27
CA VAL A 33 -5.02 -15.05 5.09
C VAL A 33 -5.45 -13.62 5.40
N TRP A 34 -6.21 -13.43 6.49
CA TRP A 34 -6.68 -12.09 6.81
C TRP A 34 -5.51 -11.14 7.12
N ALA A 35 -4.46 -11.66 7.76
CA ALA A 35 -3.30 -10.83 8.09
C ALA A 35 -2.53 -10.45 6.85
N SER A 36 -2.44 -11.36 5.88
CA SER A 36 -1.80 -11.04 4.61
C SER A 36 -2.52 -9.90 3.91
N ALA A 37 -3.83 -9.99 3.78
CA ALA A 37 -4.62 -8.94 3.12
C ALA A 37 -4.52 -7.62 3.89
N PHE A 38 -4.56 -7.69 5.22
CA PHE A 38 -4.47 -6.49 6.05
C PHE A 38 -3.13 -5.77 5.83
N HIS A 39 -2.03 -6.51 5.88
CA HIS A 39 -0.72 -5.89 5.72
C HIS A 39 -0.48 -5.42 4.29
N ALA A 40 -1.07 -6.08 3.30
CA ALA A 40 -1.02 -5.58 1.92
C ALA A 40 -1.68 -4.21 1.83
N GLN A 41 -2.85 -4.06 2.45
CA GLN A 41 -3.55 -2.78 2.46
C GLN A 41 -2.72 -1.72 3.18
N GLN A 42 -2.12 -2.06 4.31
CA GLN A 42 -1.26 -1.14 5.05
C GLN A 42 -0.06 -0.70 4.22
N ALA A 43 0.52 -1.62 3.46
CA ALA A 43 1.66 -1.29 2.60
C ALA A 43 1.28 -0.24 1.56
N ALA A 44 0.15 -0.45 0.88
CA ALA A 44 -0.31 0.51 -0.13
C ALA A 44 -0.60 1.87 0.49
N GLU A 45 -1.26 1.87 1.65
CA GLU A 45 -1.58 3.12 2.35
C GLU A 45 -0.31 3.90 2.68
N LYS A 46 0.69 3.22 3.23
CA LYS A 46 1.94 3.88 3.62
C LYS A 46 2.74 4.34 2.42
N ALA A 47 2.71 3.58 1.33
CA ALA A 47 3.38 4.01 0.10
C ALA A 47 2.76 5.29 -0.43
N LEU A 48 1.44 5.39 -0.43
CA LEU A 48 0.78 6.61 -0.87
C LEU A 48 1.10 7.79 0.04
N LYS A 49 1.21 7.55 1.34
CA LYS A 49 1.60 8.61 2.28
C LYS A 49 3.03 9.09 2.01
N ALA A 50 3.92 8.19 1.60
CA ALA A 50 5.27 8.58 1.20
C ALA A 50 5.23 9.53 0.00
N LEU A 51 4.38 9.21 -0.97
CA LEU A 51 4.26 10.04 -2.16
C LEU A 51 3.71 11.42 -1.82
N LEU A 52 2.69 11.48 -0.97
CA LEU A 52 2.13 12.75 -0.53
C LEU A 52 3.18 13.58 0.23
N THR A 53 3.98 12.91 1.04
CA THR A 53 5.02 13.58 1.81
C THR A 53 6.06 14.23 0.90
N ILE A 54 6.53 13.49 -0.12
CA ILE A 54 7.57 14.04 -0.99
C ILE A 54 7.06 15.20 -1.82
N HIS A 55 5.76 15.21 -2.14
CA HIS A 55 5.14 16.29 -2.89
C HIS A 55 4.60 17.41 -2.00
N GLN A 56 4.77 17.28 -0.68
CA GLN A 56 4.29 18.29 0.30
C GLN A 56 2.80 18.51 0.20
N ILE A 57 2.04 17.46 -0.07
CA ILE A 57 0.58 17.54 -0.13
C ILE A 57 0.03 17.20 1.24
N GLU A 58 -0.75 18.13 1.81
CA GLU A 58 -1.37 17.88 3.09
C GLU A 58 -2.57 16.96 2.90
N TYR A 59 -2.77 16.08 3.87
CA TYR A 59 -3.89 15.16 3.84
C TYR A 59 -4.43 14.99 5.26
N ARG A 60 -5.74 14.79 5.35
CA ARG A 60 -6.33 14.55 6.66
C ARG A 60 -5.95 13.14 7.10
N LYS A 61 -5.92 12.93 8.41
CA LYS A 61 -5.62 11.62 8.95
C LYS A 61 -6.65 10.63 8.44
N SER A 62 -6.22 9.63 7.71
CA SER A 62 -7.11 8.70 7.04
C SER A 62 -6.42 7.41 6.74
N HIS A 63 -7.21 6.34 6.71
CA HIS A 63 -6.75 5.02 6.26
C HIS A 63 -7.41 4.64 4.95
N SER A 64 -8.10 5.59 4.30
CA SER A 64 -8.79 5.32 3.05
C SER A 64 -7.82 5.39 1.88
N ILE A 65 -7.61 4.26 1.22
CA ILE A 65 -6.73 4.21 0.06
C ILE A 65 -7.33 5.02 -1.08
N ASP A 66 -8.67 4.99 -1.24
CA ASP A 66 -9.34 5.81 -2.26
C ASP A 66 -9.02 7.28 -2.10
N TYR A 67 -9.17 7.79 -0.89
CA TYR A 67 -8.91 9.19 -0.62
C TYR A 67 -7.44 9.53 -0.91
N LEU A 68 -6.52 8.70 -0.38
CA LEU A 68 -5.10 8.98 -0.54
C LEU A 68 -4.67 8.92 -2.01
N ALA A 69 -5.18 7.94 -2.76
CA ALA A 69 -4.85 7.83 -4.17
C ALA A 69 -5.41 9.01 -4.95
N GLU A 70 -6.62 9.45 -4.62
CA GLU A 70 -7.25 10.57 -5.30
C GLU A 70 -6.41 11.84 -5.20
N ILE A 71 -5.96 12.17 -3.99
CA ILE A 71 -5.16 13.39 -3.84
C ILE A 71 -3.75 13.25 -4.41
N CYS A 72 -3.23 12.03 -4.53
CA CYS A 72 -1.95 11.82 -5.18
C CYS A 72 -2.02 12.07 -6.67
N LEU A 73 -3.19 11.89 -7.29
CA LEU A 73 -3.30 11.98 -8.75
C LEU A 73 -2.93 13.35 -9.30
N GLU A 74 -3.15 14.41 -8.51
CA GLU A 74 -2.80 15.74 -8.99
C GLU A 74 -1.30 15.88 -9.24
N ALA A 75 -0.49 15.31 -8.36
CA ALA A 75 0.96 15.41 -8.49
C ALA A 75 1.52 14.28 -9.35
N GLU A 76 0.83 13.14 -9.41
CA GLU A 76 1.30 11.96 -10.13
C GLU A 76 0.19 11.39 -11.00
N PRO A 77 -0.07 12.00 -12.16
CA PRO A 77 -1.13 11.50 -13.05
C PRO A 77 -0.94 10.06 -13.49
N GLY A 78 0.30 9.57 -13.51
CA GLY A 78 0.57 8.18 -13.87
C GLY A 78 -0.03 7.18 -12.92
N LEU A 79 -0.40 7.62 -11.71
CA LEU A 79 -1.03 6.74 -10.74
C LEU A 79 -2.44 6.31 -11.18
N GLU A 80 -3.02 7.01 -12.14
CA GLU A 80 -4.35 6.69 -12.63
C GLU A 80 -4.44 5.23 -13.08
N GLN A 81 -3.36 4.70 -13.65
CA GLN A 81 -3.33 3.32 -14.11
C GLN A 81 -3.50 2.32 -12.97
N LEU A 82 -3.17 2.73 -11.75
CA LEU A 82 -3.27 1.85 -10.58
C LEU A 82 -4.47 2.19 -9.70
N ARG A 83 -5.19 3.26 -10.02
CA ARG A 83 -6.23 3.75 -9.14
C ARG A 83 -7.33 2.72 -8.91
N GLU A 84 -7.80 2.11 -9.98
CA GLU A 84 -8.87 1.13 -9.87
C GLU A 84 -8.42 -0.07 -9.04
N ALA A 85 -7.20 -0.55 -9.31
CA ALA A 85 -6.65 -1.66 -8.55
C ALA A 85 -6.50 -1.29 -7.06
N ALA A 86 -5.99 -0.09 -6.80
CA ALA A 86 -5.81 0.36 -5.42
C ALA A 86 -7.14 0.44 -4.67
N THR A 87 -8.20 0.89 -5.38
CA THR A 87 -9.52 0.95 -4.79
C THR A 87 -10.00 -0.44 -4.35
N ARG A 88 -9.67 -1.46 -5.13
CA ARG A 88 -10.08 -2.83 -4.81
C ARG A 88 -9.46 -3.34 -3.52
N LEU A 89 -8.32 -2.78 -3.11
CA LEU A 89 -7.71 -3.18 -1.84
C LEU A 89 -8.64 -2.93 -0.66
N THR A 90 -9.43 -1.87 -0.74
CA THR A 90 -10.37 -1.55 0.32
C THR A 90 -11.41 -2.66 0.49
N ASP A 91 -11.78 -3.32 -0.61
CA ASP A 91 -12.77 -4.38 -0.58
C ASP A 91 -12.22 -5.66 0.04
N PHE A 92 -10.93 -5.94 -0.16
CA PHE A 92 -10.33 -7.19 0.30
C PHE A 92 -9.93 -7.17 1.76
N ALA A 93 -9.41 -6.03 2.22
CA ALA A 93 -8.81 -5.95 3.53
C ALA A 93 -9.76 -5.33 4.53
N VAL A 94 -10.69 -6.13 5.00
CA VAL A 94 -11.66 -5.69 5.98
C VAL A 94 -11.01 -5.43 7.32
N GLY A 95 -9.80 -5.95 7.52
CA GLY A 95 -9.07 -5.78 8.75
C GLY A 95 -9.56 -6.72 9.84
N PRO A 96 -8.93 -6.66 11.00
CA PRO A 96 -9.25 -7.58 12.09
C PRO A 96 -10.45 -7.09 12.91
N ARG A 97 -11.51 -6.66 12.25
CA ARG A 97 -12.64 -6.10 12.97
C ARG A 97 -13.41 -7.15 13.74
N TYR A 98 -13.75 -8.25 13.08
CA TYR A 98 -14.54 -9.30 13.69
C TYR A 98 -14.11 -10.64 13.11
N PRO A 99 -14.08 -11.68 13.94
CA PRO A 99 -13.77 -13.02 13.46
C PRO A 99 -15.00 -13.66 12.84
N LEU A 100 -15.57 -13.01 11.83
CA LEU A 100 -16.74 -13.53 11.12
C LEU A 100 -16.27 -14.27 9.89
N PRO A 101 -16.71 -15.52 9.69
CA PRO A 101 -16.26 -16.31 8.55
C PRO A 101 -16.46 -15.61 7.19
N GLU A 102 -17.62 -14.96 7.02
CA GLU A 102 -17.91 -14.28 5.76
C GLU A 102 -17.19 -12.94 5.63
N GLY A 103 -16.53 -12.49 6.70
CA GLY A 103 -15.80 -11.23 6.67
C GLY A 103 -14.35 -11.39 6.28
N ASP A 104 -13.82 -12.61 6.28
CA ASP A 104 -12.43 -12.84 5.95
C ASP A 104 -12.23 -12.95 4.45
N PRO A 105 -11.12 -12.39 3.94
CA PRO A 105 -10.81 -12.57 2.52
C PRO A 105 -10.41 -14.02 2.24
N THR A 106 -10.60 -14.43 1.00
CA THR A 106 -10.11 -15.72 0.55
C THR A 106 -8.62 -15.63 0.28
N ARG A 107 -7.97 -16.79 0.12
CA ARG A 107 -6.57 -16.82 -0.24
C ARG A 107 -6.32 -16.10 -1.56
N ASP A 108 -7.18 -16.34 -2.56
CA ASP A 108 -7.02 -15.69 -3.86
C ASP A 108 -7.14 -14.18 -3.71
N GLU A 109 -8.06 -13.71 -2.88
CA GLU A 109 -8.20 -12.27 -2.63
C GLU A 109 -6.96 -11.70 -1.94
N ALA A 110 -6.39 -12.45 -1.00
CA ALA A 110 -5.17 -12.01 -0.33
C ALA A 110 -4.00 -11.95 -1.30
N GLU A 111 -3.89 -12.93 -2.20
CA GLU A 111 -2.85 -12.94 -3.22
C GLU A 111 -3.01 -11.74 -4.16
N GLU A 112 -4.23 -11.45 -4.54
CA GLU A 112 -4.49 -10.29 -5.39
C GLU A 112 -4.15 -9.00 -4.66
N ALA A 113 -4.54 -8.89 -3.38
CA ALA A 113 -4.23 -7.71 -2.58
C ALA A 113 -2.72 -7.48 -2.51
N LEU A 114 -1.96 -8.55 -2.29
CA LEU A 114 -0.52 -8.45 -2.21
C LEU A 114 0.08 -7.99 -3.55
N ALA A 115 -0.41 -8.54 -4.66
CA ALA A 115 0.08 -8.13 -5.97
C ALA A 115 -0.21 -6.65 -6.24
N ILE A 116 -1.41 -6.19 -5.88
CA ILE A 116 -1.77 -4.79 -6.06
C ILE A 116 -0.87 -3.90 -5.19
N ALA A 117 -0.69 -4.28 -3.93
CA ALA A 117 0.12 -3.49 -3.01
C ALA A 117 1.56 -3.37 -3.51
N ARG A 118 2.12 -4.44 -4.08
CA ARG A 118 3.46 -4.38 -4.66
C ARG A 118 3.52 -3.41 -5.82
N ARG A 119 2.50 -3.39 -6.67
CA ARG A 119 2.46 -2.45 -7.79
C ARG A 119 2.42 -1.02 -7.31
N VAL A 120 1.62 -0.74 -6.29
CA VAL A 120 1.55 0.61 -5.71
C VAL A 120 2.90 0.99 -5.11
N TYR A 121 3.48 0.09 -4.33
CA TYR A 121 4.78 0.33 -3.71
C TYR A 121 5.86 0.60 -4.76
N ASP A 122 5.92 -0.24 -5.79
CA ASP A 122 6.93 -0.08 -6.84
C ASP A 122 6.79 1.24 -7.58
N PHE A 123 5.55 1.64 -7.85
CA PHE A 123 5.30 2.92 -8.49
C PHE A 123 5.85 4.07 -7.64
N VAL A 124 5.50 4.06 -6.35
CA VAL A 124 5.93 5.13 -5.46
C VAL A 124 7.44 5.13 -5.25
N GLN A 125 8.02 3.94 -5.09
CA GLN A 125 9.46 3.83 -4.92
C GLN A 125 10.21 4.43 -6.10
N ARG A 126 9.76 4.16 -7.31
CA ARG A 126 10.40 4.71 -8.50
C ARG A 126 10.28 6.22 -8.56
N ARG A 127 9.16 6.77 -8.15
CA ARG A 127 8.97 8.22 -8.14
C ARG A 127 9.85 8.90 -7.11
N ILE A 128 10.09 8.26 -5.99
CA ILE A 128 10.87 8.86 -4.90
C ILE A 128 12.36 8.59 -5.05
N GLN A 129 12.72 7.36 -5.42
CA GLN A 129 14.12 6.94 -5.45
C GLN A 129 14.67 6.78 -6.86
N GLY A 130 13.80 6.89 -7.84
CA GLY A 130 14.19 6.67 -9.23
C GLY A 130 14.28 5.19 -9.55
N SER A 131 14.26 4.89 -10.86
CA SER A 131 14.42 3.53 -11.32
C SER A 131 15.90 3.17 -11.37
N PRO A 132 16.25 1.89 -11.20
CA PRO A 132 17.66 1.49 -11.38
C PRO A 132 18.16 1.94 -12.73
N GLY A 133 19.32 2.59 -12.76
CA GLY A 133 19.91 3.09 -13.99
C GLY A 133 19.52 4.51 -14.36
N GLU A 134 18.55 5.10 -13.69
CA GLU A 134 18.20 6.51 -13.91
C GLU A 134 19.07 7.41 -13.06
N LYS A 135 19.35 8.56 -13.59
CA LYS A 135 20.15 9.56 -12.88
C LYS A 135 19.43 10.87 -12.81
#